data_d8a4a675a9c9e69ef18076af7ebab2f7
#
_entry.id   d8a4a675a9c9e69ef18076af7ebab2f7
#
_cell.length_a   1.000
_cell.length_b   1.000
_cell.length_c   1.000
_cell.angle_alpha   90.00
_cell.angle_beta   90.00
_cell.angle_gamma   90.00
#
_symmetry.space_group_name_H-M   'P 1'
#
loop_
_entity.id
_entity.type
_entity.pdbx_description
1 polymer ?
#
loop_
_entity_poly.entity_id
_entity_poly.type
_entity_poly.pdbx_seq_one_letter_code
_entity_poly.pdbx_strand_id
1 'polypeptide(L)'
;MRLCVCLVLLSFILCASADMSPIARSGRFAWDAVGGAWDMLKAYWDMREANYKNADKYFHARGNYDAAQRGPGGAWAAKVISDARENWQGEWSGRGAEDTRADQEANEWGRNGGDPNRYRPAGLPSKY
;
A
#
# COMPACT_ATOMS: atom_id res chain seq x y z
N MET A 1 30.75 -15.31 -1.25
CA MET A 1 29.62 -14.40 -1.47
C MET A 1 28.31 -14.89 -0.83
N ARG A 2 27.94 -16.14 -0.98
CA ARG A 2 26.71 -16.68 -0.34
C ARG A 2 26.77 -16.69 1.20
N LEU A 3 27.94 -16.96 1.79
CA LEU A 3 28.13 -16.93 3.24
C LEU A 3 28.03 -15.51 3.81
N CYS A 4 28.51 -14.49 3.11
CA CYS A 4 28.43 -13.11 3.56
C CYS A 4 27.01 -12.58 3.56
N VAL A 5 26.20 -12.96 2.58
CA VAL A 5 24.77 -12.58 2.50
C VAL A 5 23.98 -13.22 3.64
N CYS A 6 24.23 -14.51 3.94
CA CYS A 6 23.60 -15.20 5.06
C CYS A 6 23.97 -14.60 6.42
N LEU A 7 25.22 -14.21 6.62
CA LEU A 7 25.69 -13.58 7.85
C LEU A 7 25.07 -12.19 8.04
N VAL A 8 24.93 -11.42 6.97
CA VAL A 8 24.27 -10.11 7.00
C VAL A 8 22.79 -10.27 7.35
N LEU A 9 22.11 -11.22 6.73
CA LEU A 9 20.70 -11.51 7.02
C LEU A 9 20.51 -11.99 8.47
N LEU A 10 21.41 -12.84 8.98
CA LEU A 10 21.36 -13.30 10.37
C LEU A 10 21.60 -12.15 11.36
N SER A 11 22.50 -11.22 11.01
CA SER A 11 22.76 -10.03 11.81
C SER A 11 21.53 -9.12 11.88
N PHE A 12 20.79 -8.98 10.78
CA PHE A 12 19.54 -8.23 10.76
C PHE A 12 18.46 -8.86 11.64
N ILE A 13 18.34 -10.19 11.63
CA ILE A 13 17.36 -10.92 12.45
C ILE A 13 17.69 -10.81 13.94
N LEU A 14 18.99 -10.92 14.30
CA LEU A 14 19.44 -10.80 15.68
C LEU A 14 19.31 -9.38 16.23
N CYS A 15 19.54 -8.35 15.41
CA CYS A 15 19.33 -6.96 15.81
C CYS A 15 17.86 -6.59 15.97
N ALA A 16 16.95 -7.26 15.26
CA ALA A 16 15.51 -7.04 15.37
C ALA A 16 14.91 -7.54 16.69
N SER A 17 15.61 -8.44 17.41
CA SER A 17 15.18 -8.96 18.70
C SER A 17 15.74 -8.19 19.91
N ALA A 18 16.63 -7.22 19.69
CA ALA A 18 17.16 -6.28 20.68
C ALA A 18 16.63 -4.87 20.39
N ASP A 19 16.97 -3.88 21.21
CA ASP A 19 16.64 -2.48 20.94
C ASP A 19 16.99 -2.11 19.49
N MET A 20 16.00 -1.57 18.76
CA MET A 20 16.12 -1.32 17.32
C MET A 20 17.25 -0.35 17.01
N SER A 21 18.40 -0.88 16.56
CA SER A 21 19.47 -0.07 16.01
C SER A 21 18.97 0.68 14.75
N PRO A 22 19.61 1.78 14.35
CA PRO A 22 19.27 2.49 13.10
C PRO A 22 19.26 1.57 11.86
N ILE A 23 20.16 0.58 11.83
CA ILE A 23 20.24 -0.41 10.74
C ILE A 23 19.01 -1.33 10.75
N ALA A 24 18.60 -1.80 11.94
CA ALA A 24 17.40 -2.64 12.06
C ALA A 24 16.12 -1.88 11.71
N ARG A 25 16.04 -0.59 12.06
CA ARG A 25 14.94 0.28 11.67
C ARG A 25 14.86 0.45 10.15
N SER A 26 16.00 0.65 9.49
CA SER A 26 16.08 0.74 8.03
C SER A 26 15.68 -0.56 7.35
N GLY A 27 16.13 -1.70 7.87
CA GLY A 27 15.76 -3.02 7.36
C GLY A 27 14.27 -3.31 7.52
N ARG A 28 13.70 -2.95 8.66
CA ARG A 28 12.27 -3.09 8.90
C ARG A 28 11.45 -2.17 7.99
N PHE A 29 11.89 -0.93 7.81
CA PHE A 29 11.24 -0.01 6.88
C PHE A 29 11.20 -0.59 5.46
N ALA A 30 12.33 -1.11 4.97
CA ALA A 30 12.39 -1.73 3.63
C ALA A 30 11.49 -2.95 3.52
N TRP A 31 11.45 -3.79 4.56
CA TRP A 31 10.60 -4.97 4.58
C TRP A 31 9.11 -4.59 4.58
N ASP A 32 8.73 -3.63 5.41
CA ASP A 32 7.36 -3.12 5.47
C ASP A 32 6.96 -2.44 4.14
N ALA A 33 7.89 -1.76 3.48
CA ALA A 33 7.68 -1.16 2.17
C ALA A 33 7.38 -2.22 1.09
N VAL A 34 8.11 -3.33 1.10
CA VAL A 34 7.85 -4.46 0.19
C VAL A 34 6.46 -5.05 0.46
N GLY A 35 6.12 -5.27 1.73
CA GLY A 35 4.80 -5.76 2.11
C GLY A 35 3.68 -4.78 1.75
N GLY A 36 3.91 -3.49 1.94
CA GLY A 36 2.96 -2.45 1.55
C GLY A 36 2.75 -2.39 0.05
N ALA A 37 3.81 -2.53 -0.74
CA ALA A 37 3.71 -2.62 -2.19
C ALA A 37 2.87 -3.84 -2.62
N TRP A 38 3.06 -4.96 -1.95
CA TRP A 38 2.26 -6.15 -2.20
C TRP A 38 0.78 -5.92 -1.90
N ASP A 39 0.46 -5.28 -0.78
CA ASP A 39 -0.91 -4.93 -0.42
C ASP A 39 -1.58 -4.03 -1.47
N MET A 40 -0.83 -3.06 -2.00
CA MET A 40 -1.31 -2.19 -3.07
C MET A 40 -1.56 -2.97 -4.36
N LEU A 41 -0.64 -3.83 -4.78
CA LEU A 41 -0.81 -4.67 -5.96
C LEU A 41 -2.02 -5.59 -5.82
N LYS A 42 -2.19 -6.21 -4.66
CA LYS A 42 -3.34 -7.07 -4.37
C LYS A 42 -4.65 -6.30 -4.46
N ALA A 43 -4.70 -5.10 -3.91
CA ALA A 43 -5.89 -4.26 -3.98
C ALA A 43 -6.25 -3.90 -5.42
N TYR A 44 -5.27 -3.54 -6.24
CA TYR A 44 -5.49 -3.25 -7.65
C TYR A 44 -5.90 -4.48 -8.46
N TRP A 45 -5.31 -5.63 -8.13
CA TRP A 45 -5.71 -6.90 -8.75
C TRP A 45 -7.17 -7.24 -8.43
N ASP A 46 -7.53 -7.16 -7.15
CA ASP A 46 -8.90 -7.42 -6.69
C ASP A 46 -9.89 -6.44 -7.32
N MET A 47 -9.51 -5.18 -7.46
CA MET A 47 -10.31 -4.15 -8.14
C MET A 47 -10.61 -4.55 -9.59
N ARG A 48 -9.62 -5.02 -10.31
CA ARG A 48 -9.79 -5.47 -11.70
C ARG A 48 -10.59 -6.75 -11.79
N GLU A 49 -10.35 -7.70 -10.88
CA GLU A 49 -11.10 -8.95 -10.81
C GLU A 49 -12.57 -8.71 -10.50
N ALA A 50 -12.85 -7.87 -9.52
CA ALA A 50 -14.21 -7.51 -9.13
C ALA A 50 -14.96 -6.82 -10.25
N ASN A 51 -14.27 -5.94 -10.99
CA ASN A 51 -14.86 -5.15 -12.07
C ASN A 51 -16.24 -4.59 -11.70
N TYR A 52 -16.34 -4.04 -10.49
CA TYR A 52 -17.59 -3.62 -9.88
C TYR A 52 -17.73 -2.11 -9.94
N LYS A 53 -18.87 -1.64 -10.39
CA LYS A 53 -19.16 -0.21 -10.55
C LYS A 53 -19.06 0.53 -9.21
N ASN A 54 -18.34 1.65 -9.21
CA ASN A 54 -18.11 2.50 -8.03
C ASN A 54 -17.31 1.85 -6.91
N ALA A 55 -16.55 0.78 -7.19
CA ALA A 55 -15.71 0.12 -6.21
C ALA A 55 -14.28 0.66 -6.13
N ASP A 56 -13.87 1.52 -7.06
CA ASP A 56 -12.49 2.00 -7.18
C ASP A 56 -12.00 2.64 -5.88
N LYS A 57 -12.77 3.55 -5.30
CA LYS A 57 -12.40 4.26 -4.07
C LYS A 57 -12.22 3.31 -2.89
N TYR A 58 -13.05 2.28 -2.81
CA TYR A 58 -12.92 1.24 -1.80
C TYR A 58 -11.56 0.53 -1.89
N PHE A 59 -11.17 0.09 -3.08
CA PHE A 59 -9.91 -0.62 -3.26
C PHE A 59 -8.71 0.30 -3.07
N HIS A 60 -8.78 1.56 -3.48
CA HIS A 60 -7.76 2.54 -3.19
C HIS A 60 -7.56 2.73 -1.68
N ALA A 61 -8.64 2.92 -0.95
CA ALA A 61 -8.60 3.07 0.49
C ALA A 61 -8.11 1.78 1.18
N ARG A 62 -8.59 0.62 0.74
CA ARG A 62 -8.20 -0.68 1.30
C ARG A 62 -6.71 -0.96 1.13
N GLY A 63 -6.18 -0.78 -0.07
CA GLY A 63 -4.76 -1.00 -0.33
C GLY A 63 -3.87 -0.10 0.53
N ASN A 64 -4.20 1.18 0.61
CA ASN A 64 -3.48 2.15 1.44
C ASN A 64 -3.60 1.83 2.94
N TYR A 65 -4.78 1.43 3.39
CA TYR A 65 -5.01 1.02 4.77
C TYR A 65 -4.15 -0.20 5.14
N ASP A 66 -4.23 -1.26 4.36
CA ASP A 66 -3.49 -2.50 4.62
C ASP A 66 -1.97 -2.24 4.64
N ALA A 67 -1.48 -1.49 3.67
CA ALA A 67 -0.07 -1.13 3.59
C ALA A 67 0.38 -0.31 4.80
N ALA A 68 -0.41 0.68 5.22
CA ALA A 68 -0.08 1.54 6.36
C ALA A 68 -0.10 0.79 7.70
N GLN A 69 -0.91 -0.27 7.82
CA GLN A 69 -0.92 -1.13 9.02
C GLN A 69 0.41 -1.85 9.25
N ARG A 70 1.22 -2.01 8.22
CA ARG A 70 2.56 -2.62 8.34
C ARG A 70 3.58 -1.70 9.02
N GLY A 71 3.34 -0.39 9.01
CA GLY A 71 4.22 0.60 9.59
C GLY A 71 4.62 1.69 8.60
N PRO A 72 5.57 2.59 8.96
CA PRO A 72 5.98 3.72 8.14
C PRO A 72 6.45 3.33 6.73
N GLY A 73 7.16 2.20 6.59
CA GLY A 73 7.62 1.71 5.28
C GLY A 73 6.45 1.34 4.38
N GLY A 74 5.43 0.67 4.92
CA GLY A 74 4.22 0.32 4.18
C GLY A 74 3.44 1.55 3.75
N ALA A 75 3.26 2.51 4.65
CA ALA A 75 2.61 3.78 4.34
C ALA A 75 3.36 4.57 3.24
N TRP A 76 4.68 4.60 3.32
CA TRP A 76 5.53 5.24 2.31
C TRP A 76 5.34 4.58 0.94
N ALA A 77 5.40 3.25 0.87
CA ALA A 77 5.20 2.51 -0.38
C ALA A 77 3.83 2.77 -0.98
N ALA A 78 2.79 2.76 -0.15
CA ALA A 78 1.43 3.07 -0.58
C ALA A 78 1.33 4.48 -1.18
N LYS A 79 1.94 5.47 -0.54
CA LYS A 79 1.96 6.84 -1.04
C LYS A 79 2.65 6.95 -2.39
N VAL A 80 3.84 6.36 -2.53
CA VAL A 80 4.61 6.38 -3.79
C VAL A 80 3.82 5.72 -4.91
N ILE A 81 3.25 4.55 -4.67
CA ILE A 81 2.48 3.80 -5.67
C ILE A 81 1.19 4.55 -6.03
N SER A 82 0.47 5.06 -5.04
CA SER A 82 -0.76 5.82 -5.28
C SER A 82 -0.50 7.09 -6.09
N ASP A 83 0.52 7.85 -5.73
CA ASP A 83 0.88 9.09 -6.43
C ASP A 83 1.30 8.79 -7.88
N ALA A 84 2.11 7.76 -8.10
CA ALA A 84 2.53 7.35 -9.44
C ALA A 84 1.34 6.91 -10.29
N ARG A 85 0.43 6.14 -9.71
CA ARG A 85 -0.77 5.67 -10.41
C ARG A 85 -1.70 6.82 -10.79
N GLU A 86 -1.95 7.75 -9.86
CA GLU A 86 -2.83 8.88 -10.13
C GLU A 86 -2.24 9.84 -11.17
N ASN A 87 -0.95 10.10 -11.12
CA ASN A 87 -0.26 10.87 -12.14
C ASN A 87 -0.34 10.21 -13.52
N TRP A 88 -0.09 8.90 -13.57
CA TRP A 88 -0.20 8.13 -14.81
C TRP A 88 -1.62 8.19 -15.39
N GLN A 89 -2.64 7.96 -14.58
CA GLN A 89 -4.04 7.98 -15.05
C GLN A 89 -4.50 9.37 -15.44
N GLY A 90 -4.09 10.38 -14.72
CA GLY A 90 -4.41 11.78 -15.03
C GLY A 90 -3.86 12.22 -16.38
N GLU A 91 -2.65 11.79 -16.73
CA GLU A 91 -1.99 12.17 -17.99
C GLU A 91 -2.45 11.36 -19.20
N TRP A 92 -2.67 10.06 -19.03
CA TRP A 92 -2.83 9.13 -20.15
C TRP A 92 -4.28 8.68 -20.40
N SER A 93 -5.13 8.67 -19.39
CA SER A 93 -6.49 8.15 -19.52
C SER A 93 -7.54 9.22 -19.79
N GLY A 94 -7.19 10.49 -19.77
CA GLY A 94 -8.13 11.58 -19.95
C GLY A 94 -9.13 11.72 -18.78
N ARG A 95 -8.89 11.04 -17.66
CA ARG A 95 -9.68 11.24 -16.47
C ARG A 95 -9.45 12.64 -15.93
N GLY A 96 -10.54 13.33 -15.58
CA GLY A 96 -10.47 14.70 -15.10
C GLY A 96 -9.73 14.83 -13.77
N ALA A 97 -9.18 16.03 -13.51
CA ALA A 97 -8.50 16.34 -12.25
C ALA A 97 -9.36 16.06 -11.01
N GLU A 98 -10.67 16.18 -11.12
CA GLU A 98 -11.60 15.91 -10.03
C GLU A 98 -11.67 14.43 -9.65
N ASP A 99 -11.66 13.53 -10.63
CA ASP A 99 -11.66 12.08 -10.38
C ASP A 99 -10.34 11.64 -9.74
N THR A 100 -9.22 12.18 -10.22
CA THR A 100 -7.89 11.97 -9.63
C THR A 100 -7.83 12.45 -8.18
N ARG A 101 -8.41 13.62 -7.90
CA ARG A 101 -8.47 14.17 -6.53
C ARG A 101 -9.30 13.28 -5.61
N ALA A 102 -10.43 12.78 -6.07
CA ALA A 102 -11.29 11.89 -5.29
C ALA A 102 -10.59 10.56 -4.99
N ASP A 103 -9.82 10.02 -5.95
CA ASP A 103 -8.99 8.82 -5.73
C ASP A 103 -7.90 9.08 -4.70
N GLN A 104 -7.25 10.25 -4.75
CA GLN A 104 -6.23 10.62 -3.76
C GLN A 104 -6.82 10.83 -2.36
N GLU A 105 -8.02 11.37 -2.24
CA GLU A 105 -8.70 11.47 -0.94
C GLU A 105 -8.96 10.08 -0.34
N ALA A 106 -9.39 9.11 -1.16
CA ALA A 106 -9.58 7.73 -0.70
C ALA A 106 -8.24 7.08 -0.30
N ASN A 107 -7.19 7.31 -1.07
CA ASN A 107 -5.83 6.84 -0.76
C ASN A 107 -5.37 7.37 0.60
N GLU A 108 -5.50 8.67 0.82
CA GLU A 108 -5.11 9.32 2.08
C GLU A 108 -5.96 8.84 3.26
N TRP A 109 -7.26 8.71 3.05
CA TRP A 109 -8.17 8.20 4.08
C TRP A 109 -7.72 6.83 4.60
N GLY A 110 -7.47 5.88 3.71
CA GLY A 110 -6.99 4.55 4.10
C GLY A 110 -5.62 4.60 4.75
N ARG A 111 -4.67 5.33 4.15
CA ARG A 111 -3.30 5.43 4.65
C ARG A 111 -3.23 6.07 6.03
N ASN A 112 -4.13 6.97 6.36
CA ASN A 112 -4.23 7.61 7.66
C ASN A 112 -5.04 6.79 8.69
N GLY A 113 -5.42 5.56 8.35
CA GLY A 113 -6.11 4.65 9.26
C GLY A 113 -7.63 4.74 9.21
N GLY A 114 -8.19 5.43 8.22
CA GLY A 114 -9.62 5.50 8.02
C GLY A 114 -10.19 4.17 7.50
N ASP A 115 -11.39 3.82 7.94
CA ASP A 115 -12.04 2.58 7.52
C ASP A 115 -12.35 2.59 6.02
N PRO A 116 -11.78 1.66 5.22
CA PRO A 116 -12.05 1.56 3.80
C PRO A 116 -13.53 1.33 3.46
N ASN A 117 -14.28 0.74 4.35
CA ASN A 117 -15.70 0.46 4.16
C ASN A 117 -16.54 1.73 3.95
N ARG A 118 -16.03 2.90 4.33
CA ARG A 118 -16.64 4.18 3.96
C ARG A 118 -16.95 4.29 2.46
N TYR A 119 -16.08 3.72 1.64
CA TYR A 119 -16.18 3.76 0.17
C TYR A 119 -16.71 2.48 -0.44
N ARG A 120 -17.08 1.50 0.39
CA ARG A 120 -17.56 0.21 -0.10
C ARG A 120 -18.96 0.34 -0.70
N PRO A 121 -19.13 0.02 -2.01
CA PRO A 121 -20.46 0.06 -2.62
C PRO A 121 -21.32 -1.10 -2.14
N ALA A 122 -22.63 -0.88 -2.08
CA ALA A 122 -23.59 -1.91 -1.77
C ALA A 122 -23.52 -3.04 -2.81
N GLY A 123 -23.55 -4.29 -2.35
CA GLY A 123 -23.55 -5.45 -3.24
C GLY A 123 -22.17 -5.93 -3.68
N LEU A 124 -21.09 -5.24 -3.32
CA LEU A 124 -19.75 -5.76 -3.58
C LEU A 124 -19.58 -7.10 -2.85
N PRO A 125 -19.10 -8.17 -3.54
CA PRO A 125 -18.93 -9.47 -2.92
C PRO A 125 -18.10 -9.43 -1.63
N SER A 126 -18.50 -10.22 -0.65
CA SER A 126 -17.88 -10.22 0.70
C SER A 126 -16.43 -10.69 0.72
N LYS A 127 -15.95 -11.35 -0.34
CA LYS A 127 -14.55 -11.77 -0.45
C LYS A 127 -13.55 -10.63 -0.62
N TYR A 128 -14.03 -9.44 -0.91
CA TYR A 128 -13.19 -8.27 -1.12
C TYR A 128 -13.11 -7.33 0.08
#